data_cecc649a6b46e483377e6fc26ce26b4c
#
_entry.id   cecc649a6b46e483377e6fc26ce26b4c
#
_cell.length_a   1.000
_cell.length_b   1.000
_cell.length_c   1.000
_cell.angle_alpha   90.00
_cell.angle_beta   90.00
_cell.angle_gamma   90.00
#
_symmetry.space_group_name_H-M   'P 1'
#
loop_
_entity.id
_entity.type
_entity.pdbx_description
1 polymer ?
#
loop_
_entity_poly.entity_id
_entity_poly.type
_entity_poly.pdbx_seq_one_letter_code
_entity_poly.pdbx_strand_id
1 'polypeptide(L)'
;QVVANDFWLLFSCSVGAFLMRGAGCTWNDILDRKIDGAVERTRSRPIPSGQVTLTQAIVWMMVQIALAGLILLSYNFNSIILGLSSLFLVVIYPFAKRFTWWPQVFLGLAFNWGILLLFVAHTGSLNWPIIALYFAGIFWTLFYDTIYAYQDSQDDLIIGVKSTAILFGAHAKKWLLSFILFCFVLMAVSVFVRSEEHTSELQ
;
A
#
# COMPACT_ATOMS: atom_id res chain seq x y z
N GLN A 1 22.26 19.32 -12.52
CA GLN A 1 21.49 19.45 -11.26
C GLN A 1 20.20 18.63 -11.30
N VAL A 2 19.41 18.66 -12.40
CA VAL A 2 18.14 17.90 -12.52
C VAL A 2 18.38 16.39 -12.30
N VAL A 3 19.34 15.81 -13.01
CA VAL A 3 19.65 14.35 -12.93
C VAL A 3 20.05 13.91 -11.51
N ALA A 4 20.80 14.73 -10.78
CA ALA A 4 21.20 14.42 -9.40
C ALA A 4 20.00 14.43 -8.44
N ASN A 5 19.04 15.36 -8.63
CA ASN A 5 17.81 15.40 -7.86
C ASN A 5 16.92 14.19 -8.14
N ASP A 6 16.83 13.74 -9.39
CA ASP A 6 16.02 12.58 -9.77
C ASP A 6 16.57 11.29 -9.17
N PHE A 7 17.90 11.11 -9.17
CA PHE A 7 18.54 9.99 -8.48
C PHE A 7 18.28 10.01 -6.97
N TRP A 8 18.39 11.19 -6.34
CA TRP A 8 18.08 11.34 -4.93
C TRP A 8 16.61 10.98 -4.63
N LEU A 9 15.67 11.49 -5.41
CA LEU A 9 14.25 11.19 -5.25
C LEU A 9 13.96 9.69 -5.40
N LEU A 10 14.50 9.06 -6.44
CA LEU A 10 14.31 7.63 -6.67
C LEU A 10 14.89 6.79 -5.53
N PHE A 11 16.11 7.07 -5.11
CA PHE A 11 16.79 6.36 -4.03
C PHE A 11 16.06 6.56 -2.70
N SER A 12 15.80 7.79 -2.32
CA SER A 12 15.20 8.14 -1.04
C SER A 12 13.75 7.66 -0.93
N CYS A 13 12.94 7.76 -2.01
CA CYS A 13 11.62 7.16 -2.06
C CYS A 13 11.65 5.63 -1.95
N SER A 14 12.62 4.97 -2.58
CA SER A 14 12.75 3.51 -2.47
C SER A 14 13.09 3.09 -1.03
N VAL A 15 14.02 3.79 -0.39
CA VAL A 15 14.37 3.56 1.03
C VAL A 15 13.18 3.87 1.93
N GLY A 16 12.49 5.00 1.72
CA GLY A 16 11.31 5.39 2.46
C GLY A 16 10.16 4.36 2.33
N ALA A 17 9.92 3.86 1.12
CA ALA A 17 8.93 2.83 0.86
C ALA A 17 9.28 1.51 1.59
N PHE A 18 10.55 1.10 1.58
CA PHE A 18 11.02 -0.08 2.31
C PHE A 18 10.80 0.07 3.82
N LEU A 19 11.18 1.22 4.39
CA LEU A 19 11.00 1.51 5.82
C LEU A 19 9.51 1.54 6.21
N MET A 20 8.68 2.24 5.44
CA MET A 20 7.24 2.33 5.72
C MET A 20 6.52 1.00 5.49
N ARG A 21 6.96 0.20 4.51
CA ARG A 21 6.49 -1.17 4.34
C ARG A 21 6.79 -2.01 5.58
N GLY A 22 8.02 -1.96 6.09
CA GLY A 22 8.43 -2.66 7.30
C GLY A 22 7.62 -2.22 8.53
N ALA A 23 7.45 -0.91 8.71
CA ALA A 23 6.65 -0.35 9.80
C ALA A 23 5.17 -0.79 9.70
N GLY A 24 4.58 -0.75 8.50
CA GLY A 24 3.21 -1.19 8.26
C GLY A 24 3.01 -2.68 8.52
N CYS A 25 3.94 -3.55 8.08
CA CYS A 25 3.90 -4.97 8.39
C CYS A 25 4.01 -5.22 9.90
N THR A 26 4.93 -4.54 10.59
CA THR A 26 5.07 -4.65 12.04
C THR A 26 3.80 -4.20 12.77
N TRP A 27 3.17 -3.10 12.32
CA TRP A 27 1.89 -2.62 12.85
C TRP A 27 0.79 -3.66 12.68
N ASN A 28 0.67 -4.24 11.49
CA ASN A 28 -0.29 -5.31 11.22
C ASN A 28 -0.06 -6.52 12.14
N ASP A 29 1.19 -6.99 12.26
CA ASP A 29 1.52 -8.15 13.10
C ASP A 29 1.26 -7.89 14.60
N ILE A 30 1.49 -6.65 15.08
CA ILE A 30 1.16 -6.25 16.45
C ILE A 30 -0.35 -6.36 16.70
N LEU A 31 -1.17 -5.87 15.76
CA LEU A 31 -2.64 -5.89 15.87
C LEU A 31 -3.22 -7.29 15.76
N ASP A 32 -2.64 -8.09 14.88
CA ASP A 32 -3.14 -9.41 14.54
C ASP A 32 -2.51 -10.55 15.35
N ARG A 33 -1.60 -10.26 16.29
CA ARG A 33 -0.85 -11.28 17.05
C ARG A 33 -1.67 -12.41 17.64
N LYS A 34 -2.93 -12.13 18.04
CA LYS A 34 -3.85 -13.15 18.57
C LYS A 34 -4.46 -14.00 17.46
N ILE A 35 -4.79 -13.39 16.33
CA ILE A 35 -5.33 -14.05 15.14
C ILE A 35 -4.23 -14.92 14.54
N ASP A 36 -3.05 -14.34 14.32
CA ASP A 36 -1.89 -15.05 13.76
C ASP A 36 -1.45 -16.24 14.62
N GLY A 37 -1.58 -16.14 15.94
CA GLY A 37 -1.30 -17.25 16.85
C GLY A 37 -2.30 -18.42 16.77
N ALA A 38 -3.50 -18.18 16.26
CA ALA A 38 -4.55 -19.17 16.08
C ALA A 38 -4.49 -19.88 14.70
N VAL A 39 -3.77 -19.32 13.73
CA VAL A 39 -3.64 -19.85 12.36
C VAL A 39 -2.32 -20.61 12.23
N GLU A 40 -2.36 -21.84 11.74
CA GLU A 40 -1.19 -22.71 11.60
C GLU A 40 -0.04 -22.08 10.80
N ARG A 41 -0.36 -21.44 9.68
CA ARG A 41 0.60 -20.78 8.79
C ARG A 41 1.32 -19.60 9.43
N THR A 42 0.65 -18.85 10.29
CA THR A 42 1.14 -17.56 10.85
C THR A 42 1.59 -17.67 12.32
N ARG A 43 1.28 -18.76 13.03
CA ARG A 43 1.68 -18.95 14.44
C ARG A 43 3.19 -18.94 14.67
N SER A 44 3.99 -19.25 13.63
CA SER A 44 5.46 -19.23 13.69
C SER A 44 6.07 -17.84 13.46
N ARG A 45 5.25 -16.81 13.16
CA ARG A 45 5.73 -15.44 13.02
C ARG A 45 6.40 -14.93 14.30
N PRO A 46 7.35 -13.99 14.21
CA PRO A 46 8.18 -13.57 15.36
C PRO A 46 7.40 -13.10 16.59
N ILE A 47 6.30 -12.38 16.43
CA ILE A 47 5.51 -11.87 17.57
C ILE A 47 4.63 -12.97 18.18
N PRO A 48 3.78 -13.70 17.44
CA PRO A 48 2.98 -14.80 17.98
C PRO A 48 3.79 -15.91 18.63
N SER A 49 4.96 -16.25 18.05
CA SER A 49 5.84 -17.30 18.56
C SER A 49 6.68 -16.88 19.79
N GLY A 50 6.65 -15.58 20.14
CA GLY A 50 7.43 -15.04 21.26
C GLY A 50 8.92 -14.81 20.97
N GLN A 51 9.37 -14.96 19.70
CA GLN A 51 10.76 -14.68 19.31
C GLN A 51 11.08 -13.17 19.43
N VAL A 52 10.08 -12.32 19.26
CA VAL A 52 10.17 -10.86 19.41
C VAL A 52 9.09 -10.40 20.37
N THR A 53 9.49 -9.65 21.40
CA THR A 53 8.55 -9.04 22.34
C THR A 53 7.79 -7.88 21.70
N LEU A 54 6.60 -7.58 22.22
CA LEU A 54 5.81 -6.45 21.75
C LEU A 54 6.57 -5.11 21.82
N THR A 55 7.35 -4.92 22.89
CA THR A 55 8.17 -3.71 23.08
C THR A 55 9.24 -3.59 21.99
N GLN A 56 9.95 -4.69 21.69
CA GLN A 56 10.94 -4.71 20.61
C GLN A 56 10.32 -4.40 19.25
N ALA A 57 9.14 -4.98 18.96
CA ALA A 57 8.42 -4.70 17.72
C ALA A 57 8.01 -3.23 17.62
N ILE A 58 7.49 -2.63 18.69
CA ILE A 58 7.12 -1.20 18.72
C ILE A 58 8.34 -0.32 18.52
N VAL A 59 9.44 -0.59 19.24
CA VAL A 59 10.68 0.21 19.08
C VAL A 59 11.20 0.12 17.66
N TRP A 60 11.25 -1.08 17.07
CA TRP A 60 11.67 -1.27 15.69
C TRP A 60 10.79 -0.50 14.70
N MET A 61 9.47 -0.57 14.85
CA MET A 61 8.52 0.18 14.04
C MET A 61 8.76 1.69 14.14
N MET A 62 8.95 2.22 15.37
CA MET A 62 9.19 3.65 15.59
C MET A 62 10.50 4.12 14.97
N VAL A 63 11.55 3.30 14.99
CA VAL A 63 12.82 3.60 14.30
C VAL A 63 12.59 3.71 12.79
N GLN A 64 11.86 2.79 12.19
CA GLN A 64 11.55 2.82 10.76
C GLN A 64 10.74 4.07 10.40
N ILE A 65 9.71 4.41 11.19
CA ILE A 65 8.89 5.62 10.98
C ILE A 65 9.75 6.89 11.11
N ALA A 66 10.62 6.97 12.10
CA ALA A 66 11.50 8.11 12.31
C ALA A 66 12.45 8.33 11.13
N LEU A 67 13.10 7.25 10.65
CA LEU A 67 13.99 7.30 9.48
C LEU A 67 13.24 7.69 8.21
N ALA A 68 12.06 7.12 7.96
CA ALA A 68 11.21 7.51 6.84
C ALA A 68 10.73 8.97 6.95
N GLY A 69 10.45 9.44 8.17
CA GLY A 69 10.10 10.83 8.46
C GLY A 69 11.25 11.79 8.13
N LEU A 70 12.50 11.45 8.47
CA LEU A 70 13.67 12.26 8.11
C LEU A 70 13.83 12.37 6.57
N ILE A 71 13.59 11.28 5.85
CA ILE A 71 13.57 11.31 4.38
C ILE A 71 12.46 12.23 3.88
N LEU A 72 11.24 12.09 4.41
CA LEU A 72 10.08 12.90 4.01
C LEU A 72 10.34 14.39 4.21
N LEU A 73 11.01 14.78 5.30
CA LEU A 73 11.36 16.19 5.58
C LEU A 73 12.36 16.78 4.58
N SER A 74 13.04 15.97 3.78
CA SER A 74 13.92 16.45 2.69
C SER A 74 13.16 16.85 1.43
N TYR A 75 11.85 16.59 1.35
CA TYR A 75 11.02 16.89 0.19
C TYR A 75 10.34 18.26 0.31
N ASN A 76 9.63 18.65 -0.75
CA ASN A 76 8.84 19.88 -0.74
C ASN A 76 7.63 19.80 0.23
N PHE A 77 7.11 20.95 0.60
CA PHE A 77 6.03 21.08 1.59
C PHE A 77 4.76 20.26 1.23
N ASN A 78 4.37 20.25 -0.05
CA ASN A 78 3.21 19.50 -0.49
C ASN A 78 3.40 17.99 -0.32
N SER A 79 4.62 17.49 -0.56
CA SER A 79 4.97 16.08 -0.32
C SER A 79 4.95 15.74 1.17
N ILE A 80 5.37 16.65 2.04
CA ILE A 80 5.32 16.44 3.49
C ILE A 80 3.87 16.28 3.95
N ILE A 81 2.97 17.17 3.52
CA ILE A 81 1.54 17.07 3.83
C ILE A 81 0.97 15.75 3.30
N LEU A 82 1.27 15.43 2.05
CA LEU A 82 0.80 14.19 1.40
C LEU A 82 1.33 12.95 2.12
N GLY A 83 2.61 12.93 2.50
CA GLY A 83 3.22 11.84 3.26
C GLY A 83 2.59 11.67 4.64
N LEU A 84 2.36 12.74 5.37
CA LEU A 84 1.70 12.69 6.67
C LEU A 84 0.24 12.20 6.57
N SER A 85 -0.49 12.59 5.51
CA SER A 85 -1.86 12.14 5.30
C SER A 85 -1.95 10.62 5.04
N SER A 86 -0.90 9.98 4.49
CA SER A 86 -0.84 8.53 4.30
C SER A 86 -0.88 7.75 5.61
N LEU A 87 -0.42 8.34 6.71
CA LEU A 87 -0.40 7.67 8.03
C LEU A 87 -1.81 7.27 8.49
N PHE A 88 -2.83 8.06 8.12
CA PHE A 88 -4.23 7.72 8.39
C PHE A 88 -4.62 6.38 7.75
N LEU A 89 -4.23 6.17 6.50
CA LEU A 89 -4.47 4.92 5.78
C LEU A 89 -3.67 3.76 6.39
N VAL A 90 -2.40 3.99 6.72
CA VAL A 90 -1.52 2.98 7.33
C VAL A 90 -2.05 2.53 8.69
N VAL A 91 -2.62 3.44 9.48
CA VAL A 91 -3.21 3.10 10.78
C VAL A 91 -4.50 2.29 10.60
N ILE A 92 -5.35 2.63 9.63
CA ILE A 92 -6.68 2.04 9.47
C ILE A 92 -6.66 0.69 8.75
N TYR A 93 -5.81 0.49 7.73
CA TYR A 93 -5.90 -0.66 6.85
C TYR A 93 -5.90 -2.03 7.58
N PRO A 94 -5.16 -2.27 8.69
CA PRO A 94 -5.19 -3.57 9.35
C PRO A 94 -6.52 -3.87 10.05
N PHE A 95 -7.28 -2.82 10.40
CA PHE A 95 -8.59 -2.98 11.02
C PHE A 95 -9.68 -3.30 9.98
N ALA A 96 -9.45 -3.00 8.70
CA ALA A 96 -10.45 -3.12 7.65
C ALA A 96 -11.07 -4.53 7.59
N LYS A 97 -10.27 -5.59 7.73
CA LYS A 97 -10.74 -6.99 7.76
C LYS A 97 -11.72 -7.32 8.90
N ARG A 98 -11.86 -6.45 9.90
CA ARG A 98 -12.79 -6.63 11.04
C ARG A 98 -14.17 -6.06 10.75
N PHE A 99 -14.27 -5.02 9.91
CA PHE A 99 -15.53 -4.32 9.65
C PHE A 99 -16.02 -4.40 8.19
N THR A 100 -15.15 -4.63 7.20
CA THR A 100 -15.54 -4.67 5.78
C THR A 100 -15.08 -5.94 5.09
N TRP A 101 -15.83 -6.35 4.04
CA TRP A 101 -15.45 -7.43 3.12
C TRP A 101 -14.42 -7.00 2.06
N TRP A 102 -14.05 -5.70 2.05
CA TRP A 102 -13.13 -5.09 1.10
C TRP A 102 -11.83 -4.57 1.75
N PRO A 103 -11.15 -5.33 2.64
CA PRO A 103 -9.93 -4.87 3.28
C PRO A 103 -8.82 -4.57 2.26
N GLN A 104 -8.81 -5.26 1.12
CA GLN A 104 -7.85 -5.08 0.03
C GLN A 104 -7.91 -3.68 -0.60
N VAL A 105 -9.06 -3.00 -0.54
CA VAL A 105 -9.15 -1.59 -0.97
C VAL A 105 -8.31 -0.70 -0.06
N PHE A 106 -8.41 -0.86 1.25
CA PHE A 106 -7.63 -0.09 2.21
C PHE A 106 -6.13 -0.35 2.08
N LEU A 107 -5.77 -1.61 1.85
CA LEU A 107 -4.39 -1.98 1.54
C LEU A 107 -3.92 -1.30 0.25
N GLY A 108 -4.71 -1.35 -0.81
CA GLY A 108 -4.41 -0.72 -2.10
C GLY A 108 -4.23 0.79 -1.98
N LEU A 109 -5.10 1.47 -1.24
CA LEU A 109 -4.98 2.90 -0.95
C LEU A 109 -3.65 3.23 -0.25
N ALA A 110 -3.29 2.47 0.79
CA ALA A 110 -2.06 2.69 1.53
C ALA A 110 -0.79 2.36 0.73
N PHE A 111 -0.77 1.23 0.03
CA PHE A 111 0.42 0.71 -0.68
C PHE A 111 0.81 1.54 -1.89
N ASN A 112 -0.17 2.03 -2.63
CA ASN A 112 0.09 2.79 -3.85
C ASN A 112 0.29 4.29 -3.60
N TRP A 113 0.19 4.76 -2.35
CA TRP A 113 0.37 6.16 -2.00
C TRP A 113 1.73 6.72 -2.40
N GLY A 114 2.75 5.86 -2.43
CA GLY A 114 4.09 6.21 -2.90
C GLY A 114 4.15 6.75 -4.33
N ILE A 115 3.20 6.36 -5.21
CA ILE A 115 3.08 6.88 -6.58
C ILE A 115 2.78 8.39 -6.54
N LEU A 116 1.82 8.78 -5.71
CA LEU A 116 1.45 10.19 -5.53
C LEU A 116 2.58 10.99 -4.90
N LEU A 117 3.19 10.41 -3.85
CA LEU A 117 4.26 11.05 -3.09
C LEU A 117 5.48 11.35 -3.97
N LEU A 118 5.97 10.36 -4.73
CA LEU A 118 7.12 10.52 -5.61
C LEU A 118 6.85 11.57 -6.69
N PHE A 119 5.66 11.55 -7.27
CA PHE A 119 5.29 12.52 -8.30
C PHE A 119 5.22 13.95 -7.74
N VAL A 120 4.59 14.16 -6.59
CA VAL A 120 4.53 15.49 -5.95
C VAL A 120 5.91 15.94 -5.47
N ALA A 121 6.77 15.01 -5.02
CA ALA A 121 8.14 15.34 -4.65
C ALA A 121 8.95 15.86 -5.86
N HIS A 122 8.67 15.36 -7.06
CA HIS A 122 9.31 15.79 -8.29
C HIS A 122 8.70 17.06 -8.90
N THR A 123 7.36 17.14 -8.99
CA THR A 123 6.64 18.19 -9.75
C THR A 123 6.04 19.29 -8.87
N GLY A 124 5.89 19.05 -7.57
CA GLY A 124 5.26 19.96 -6.62
C GLY A 124 3.73 19.87 -6.53
N SER A 125 3.05 19.21 -7.46
CA SER A 125 1.58 19.15 -7.51
C SER A 125 1.08 17.83 -8.12
N LEU A 126 -0.20 17.52 -7.90
CA LEU A 126 -0.88 16.37 -8.54
C LEU A 126 -1.47 16.78 -9.88
N ASN A 127 -1.52 15.81 -10.81
CA ASN A 127 -2.26 15.92 -12.08
C ASN A 127 -3.12 14.66 -12.33
N TRP A 128 -4.00 14.70 -13.30
CA TRP A 128 -4.91 13.61 -13.62
C TRP A 128 -4.19 12.29 -14.02
N PRO A 129 -3.14 12.30 -14.85
CA PRO A 129 -2.41 11.09 -15.20
C PRO A 129 -1.90 10.30 -13.98
N ILE A 130 -1.32 10.98 -12.99
CA ILE A 130 -0.80 10.30 -11.81
C ILE A 130 -1.91 9.77 -10.90
N ILE A 131 -3.06 10.47 -10.85
CA ILE A 131 -4.24 9.99 -10.12
C ILE A 131 -4.79 8.72 -10.78
N ALA A 132 -4.86 8.67 -12.13
CA ALA A 132 -5.25 7.47 -12.85
C ALA A 132 -4.29 6.30 -12.58
N LEU A 133 -2.99 6.56 -12.57
CA LEU A 133 -1.97 5.55 -12.25
C LEU A 133 -2.10 5.04 -10.80
N TYR A 134 -2.40 5.92 -9.85
CA TYR A 134 -2.66 5.53 -8.46
C TYR A 134 -3.85 4.56 -8.35
N PHE A 135 -4.97 4.86 -9.04
CA PHE A 135 -6.11 3.95 -9.07
C PHE A 135 -5.80 2.63 -9.80
N ALA A 136 -4.98 2.66 -10.86
CA ALA A 136 -4.50 1.43 -11.50
C ALA A 136 -3.75 0.55 -10.50
N GLY A 137 -2.88 1.14 -9.67
CA GLY A 137 -2.18 0.43 -8.60
C GLY A 137 -3.12 -0.17 -7.55
N ILE A 138 -4.22 0.51 -7.20
CA ILE A 138 -5.24 -0.03 -6.30
C ILE A 138 -5.91 -1.27 -6.91
N PHE A 139 -6.28 -1.23 -8.20
CA PHE A 139 -6.86 -2.39 -8.88
C PHE A 139 -5.86 -3.55 -9.02
N TRP A 140 -4.58 -3.25 -9.23
CA TRP A 140 -3.52 -4.25 -9.16
C TRP A 140 -3.43 -4.91 -7.78
N THR A 141 -3.50 -4.10 -6.71
CA THR A 141 -3.51 -4.62 -5.33
C THR A 141 -4.73 -5.49 -5.07
N LEU A 142 -5.93 -5.05 -5.48
CA LEU A 142 -7.15 -5.85 -5.39
C LEU A 142 -7.01 -7.20 -6.10
N PHE A 143 -6.37 -7.21 -7.27
CA PHE A 143 -6.15 -8.43 -8.03
C PHE A 143 -5.26 -9.42 -7.27
N TYR A 144 -4.03 -9.03 -6.95
CA TYR A 144 -3.08 -9.98 -6.36
C TYR A 144 -3.39 -10.31 -4.91
N ASP A 145 -3.87 -9.37 -4.11
CA ASP A 145 -4.12 -9.60 -2.69
C ASP A 145 -5.40 -10.43 -2.47
N THR A 146 -6.38 -10.34 -3.37
CA THR A 146 -7.51 -11.28 -3.38
C THR A 146 -7.03 -12.71 -3.63
N ILE A 147 -6.08 -12.92 -4.55
CA ILE A 147 -5.48 -14.24 -4.81
C ILE A 147 -4.77 -14.75 -3.55
N TYR A 148 -3.99 -13.89 -2.89
CA TYR A 148 -3.33 -14.25 -1.62
C TYR A 148 -4.33 -14.64 -0.53
N ALA A 149 -5.44 -13.89 -0.40
CA ALA A 149 -6.45 -14.15 0.60
C ALA A 149 -7.17 -15.51 0.43
N TYR A 150 -7.13 -16.12 -0.76
CA TYR A 150 -7.66 -17.48 -0.96
C TYR A 150 -6.87 -18.55 -0.19
N GLN A 151 -5.59 -18.33 0.09
CA GLN A 151 -4.75 -19.29 0.82
C GLN A 151 -5.25 -19.49 2.26
N ASP A 152 -5.77 -18.43 2.88
CA ASP A 152 -6.21 -18.42 4.27
C ASP A 152 -7.75 -18.44 4.40
N SER A 153 -8.50 -18.55 3.30
CA SER A 153 -9.96 -18.36 3.28
C SER A 153 -10.73 -19.32 4.21
N GLN A 154 -10.24 -20.53 4.43
CA GLN A 154 -10.86 -21.51 5.33
C GLN A 154 -10.64 -21.11 6.80
N ASP A 155 -9.42 -20.73 7.15
CA ASP A 155 -9.07 -20.27 8.51
C ASP A 155 -9.76 -18.94 8.83
N ASP A 156 -9.79 -18.02 7.86
CA ASP A 156 -10.46 -16.72 7.97
C ASP A 156 -11.97 -16.85 8.25
N LEU A 157 -12.63 -17.84 7.62
CA LEU A 157 -14.04 -18.15 7.88
C LEU A 157 -14.27 -18.61 9.32
N ILE A 158 -13.38 -19.46 9.86
CA ILE A 158 -13.48 -19.98 11.23
C ILE A 158 -13.27 -18.88 12.26
N ILE A 159 -12.33 -17.98 11.99
CA ILE A 159 -11.94 -16.88 12.90
C ILE A 159 -12.88 -15.67 12.76
N GLY A 160 -13.67 -15.60 11.69
CA GLY A 160 -14.60 -14.49 11.42
C GLY A 160 -13.91 -13.27 10.79
N VAL A 161 -12.77 -13.43 10.15
CA VAL A 161 -12.06 -12.40 9.39
C VAL A 161 -12.71 -12.25 8.02
N LYS A 162 -12.88 -11.00 7.58
CA LYS A 162 -13.51 -10.68 6.29
C LYS A 162 -12.45 -10.44 5.21
N SER A 163 -12.71 -10.96 4.00
CA SER A 163 -11.87 -10.74 2.83
C SER A 163 -12.67 -10.79 1.52
N THR A 164 -12.11 -10.21 0.45
CA THR A 164 -12.68 -10.33 -0.91
C THR A 164 -12.68 -11.76 -1.42
N ALA A 165 -11.76 -12.60 -0.98
CA ALA A 165 -11.74 -14.02 -1.33
C ALA A 165 -13.00 -14.73 -0.85
N ILE A 166 -13.40 -14.50 0.40
CA ILE A 166 -14.64 -15.05 0.96
C ILE A 166 -15.87 -14.45 0.26
N LEU A 167 -15.87 -13.12 0.06
CA LEU A 167 -16.99 -12.40 -0.57
C LEU A 167 -17.27 -12.90 -1.99
N PHE A 168 -16.24 -13.15 -2.79
CA PHE A 168 -16.41 -13.50 -4.19
C PHE A 168 -16.67 -15.00 -4.40
N GLY A 169 -16.17 -15.85 -3.52
CA GLY A 169 -16.40 -17.30 -3.57
C GLY A 169 -16.20 -17.86 -5.00
N ALA A 170 -17.22 -18.53 -5.54
CA ALA A 170 -17.18 -19.11 -6.88
C ALA A 170 -17.08 -18.06 -8.02
N HIS A 171 -17.37 -16.81 -7.77
CA HIS A 171 -17.34 -15.72 -8.77
C HIS A 171 -15.98 -15.01 -8.86
N ALA A 172 -14.97 -15.45 -8.10
CA ALA A 172 -13.66 -14.83 -8.02
C ALA A 172 -13.00 -14.55 -9.37
N LYS A 173 -13.06 -15.51 -10.30
CA LYS A 173 -12.46 -15.35 -11.65
C LYS A 173 -13.00 -14.11 -12.38
N LYS A 174 -14.29 -13.82 -12.27
CA LYS A 174 -14.91 -12.67 -12.93
C LYS A 174 -14.39 -11.35 -12.30
N TRP A 175 -14.32 -11.30 -10.98
CA TRP A 175 -13.81 -10.13 -10.26
C TRP A 175 -12.33 -9.89 -10.54
N LEU A 176 -11.51 -10.93 -10.51
CA LEU A 176 -10.08 -10.84 -10.82
C LEU A 176 -9.84 -10.33 -12.26
N LEU A 177 -10.60 -10.87 -13.24
CA LEU A 177 -10.54 -10.38 -14.63
C LEU A 177 -10.98 -8.91 -14.74
N SER A 178 -11.99 -8.48 -13.98
CA SER A 178 -12.41 -7.08 -13.96
C SER A 178 -11.32 -6.18 -13.38
N PHE A 179 -10.70 -6.58 -12.27
CA PHE A 179 -9.64 -5.79 -11.63
C PHE A 179 -8.43 -5.60 -12.55
N ILE A 180 -7.97 -6.67 -13.18
CA ILE A 180 -6.83 -6.57 -14.11
C ILE A 180 -7.17 -5.72 -15.34
N LEU A 181 -8.41 -5.83 -15.85
CA LEU A 181 -8.87 -5.00 -16.96
C LEU A 181 -8.89 -3.51 -16.57
N PHE A 182 -9.48 -3.16 -15.41
CA PHE A 182 -9.49 -1.78 -14.93
C PHE A 182 -8.08 -1.24 -14.68
N CYS A 183 -7.18 -2.07 -14.16
CA CYS A 183 -5.77 -1.70 -14.01
C CYS A 183 -5.15 -1.29 -15.36
N PHE A 184 -5.28 -2.12 -16.40
CA PHE A 184 -4.72 -1.81 -17.72
C PHE A 184 -5.39 -0.60 -18.39
N VAL A 185 -6.71 -0.46 -18.28
CA VAL A 185 -7.44 0.70 -18.82
C VAL A 185 -6.94 1.99 -18.18
N LEU A 186 -6.82 2.02 -16.84
CA LEU A 186 -6.35 3.22 -16.13
C LEU A 186 -4.87 3.53 -16.42
N MET A 187 -4.02 2.51 -16.57
CA MET A 187 -2.64 2.71 -17.03
C MET A 187 -2.60 3.32 -18.44
N ALA A 188 -3.41 2.81 -19.37
CA ALA A 188 -3.50 3.35 -20.72
C ALA A 188 -4.00 4.81 -20.70
N VAL A 189 -5.05 5.12 -19.95
CA VAL A 189 -5.56 6.50 -19.77
C VAL A 189 -4.46 7.41 -19.23
N SER A 190 -3.71 6.98 -18.20
CA SER A 190 -2.60 7.76 -17.64
C SER A 190 -1.54 8.12 -18.69
N VAL A 191 -1.19 7.18 -19.56
CA VAL A 191 -0.19 7.39 -20.63
C VAL A 191 -0.74 8.33 -21.74
N PHE A 192 -1.98 8.11 -22.21
CA PHE A 192 -2.57 8.88 -23.28
C PHE A 192 -2.78 10.35 -22.89
N VAL A 193 -3.34 10.61 -21.70
CA VAL A 193 -3.59 12.00 -21.23
C VAL A 193 -2.27 12.75 -21.06
N ARG A 194 -1.22 12.08 -20.53
CA ARG A 194 0.11 12.70 -20.41
C ARG A 194 0.72 13.04 -21.78
N SER A 195 0.49 12.20 -22.79
CA SER A 195 0.97 12.42 -24.16
C SER A 195 0.31 13.66 -24.79
N GLU A 196 -0.99 13.88 -24.55
CA GLU A 196 -1.71 15.06 -25.03
C GLU A 196 -1.27 16.35 -24.33
N GLU A 197 -1.07 16.31 -22.99
CA GLU A 197 -0.55 17.46 -22.23
C GLU A 197 0.82 17.90 -22.78
N HIS A 198 1.72 16.96 -23.02
CA HIS A 198 3.05 17.27 -23.54
C HIS A 198 3.03 17.81 -24.98
N THR A 199 2.12 17.33 -25.80
CA THR A 199 1.98 17.83 -27.19
C THR A 199 1.39 19.24 -27.21
N SER A 200 0.48 19.57 -26.30
CA SER A 200 -0.12 20.91 -26.19
C SER A 200 0.86 21.97 -25.64
N GLU A 201 1.84 21.57 -24.82
CA GLU A 201 2.89 22.46 -24.32
C GLU A 201 3.96 22.81 -25.38
N LEU A 202 4.08 22.01 -26.44
CA LEU A 202 5.03 22.21 -27.53
C LEU A 202 4.46 23.05 -28.70
N GLN A 203 3.18 23.41 -28.71
CA GLN A 203 2.51 24.26 -29.67
C GLN A 203 2.37 25.69 -29.16
#